data_49218ed297e5ee8ae3ddb6d72707c2db
#
_entry.id   49218ed297e5ee8ae3ddb6d72707c2db
#
_cell.length_a   1.000
_cell.length_b   1.000
_cell.length_c   1.000
_cell.angle_alpha   90.00
_cell.angle_beta   90.00
_cell.angle_gamma   90.00
#
_symmetry.space_group_name_H-M   'P 1'
#
loop_
_entity.id
_entity.type
_entity.pdbx_description
1 polymer ?
#
loop_
_entity_poly.entity_id
_entity_poly.type
_entity_poly.pdbx_seq_one_letter_code
_entity_poly.pdbx_strand_id
1 'polypeptide(L)'
;KGVADRPATSAEIIEGAEPFLEDGAFTLLIDHEEIEIQEDAATDVIGEVVEALGKERVAFELTSTKEAQMTWYSNLLDYFSMFGTDCNVTNVMPSQVMFVDPLRYGERPADILFKRYPELVNARHK
;
A
#
# COMPACT_ATOMS: atom_id res chain seq x y z
N LYS A 1 -23.99 -2.77 11.11
CA LYS A 1 -24.39 -4.15 10.81
C LYS A 1 -23.15 -4.92 10.41
N GLY A 2 -22.63 -5.75 11.34
CA GLY A 2 -21.78 -6.91 11.11
C GLY A 2 -20.66 -6.74 10.07
N VAL A 3 -19.54 -6.12 10.46
CA VAL A 3 -18.25 -6.48 9.89
C VAL A 3 -18.12 -7.99 10.14
N ALA A 4 -17.87 -8.76 9.09
CA ALA A 4 -17.64 -10.20 9.25
C ALA A 4 -16.48 -10.38 10.24
N ASP A 5 -16.65 -11.27 11.21
CA ASP A 5 -15.62 -11.57 12.24
C ASP A 5 -14.36 -12.22 11.65
N ARG A 6 -14.20 -12.26 10.35
CA ARG A 6 -13.06 -12.81 9.62
C ARG A 6 -12.65 -11.93 8.44
N PRO A 7 -11.39 -11.94 8.04
CA PRO A 7 -10.94 -11.31 6.81
C PRO A 7 -11.68 -11.88 5.58
N ALA A 8 -11.91 -11.04 4.57
CA ALA A 8 -12.45 -11.47 3.30
C ALA A 8 -11.45 -12.37 2.57
N THR A 9 -11.93 -13.33 1.80
CA THR A 9 -11.09 -14.12 0.89
C THR A 9 -10.88 -13.36 -0.42
N SER A 10 -9.84 -13.72 -1.17
CA SER A 10 -9.58 -13.16 -2.50
C SER A 10 -10.78 -13.30 -3.44
N ALA A 11 -11.43 -14.46 -3.42
CA ALA A 11 -12.64 -14.73 -4.20
C ALA A 11 -13.78 -13.76 -3.84
N GLU A 12 -14.04 -13.53 -2.56
CA GLU A 12 -15.09 -12.61 -2.10
C GLU A 12 -14.80 -11.16 -2.51
N ILE A 13 -13.54 -10.73 -2.49
CA ILE A 13 -13.13 -9.39 -2.93
C ILE A 13 -13.32 -9.26 -4.44
N ILE A 14 -12.85 -10.24 -5.21
CA ILE A 14 -12.95 -10.25 -6.69
C ILE A 14 -14.40 -10.26 -7.13
N GLU A 15 -15.21 -11.20 -6.62
CA GLU A 15 -16.64 -11.31 -6.93
C GLU A 15 -17.41 -10.03 -6.55
N GLY A 16 -17.03 -9.39 -5.43
CA GLY A 16 -17.62 -8.14 -5.00
C GLY A 16 -17.24 -6.95 -5.89
N ALA A 17 -16.05 -6.96 -6.49
CA ALA A 17 -15.55 -5.88 -7.35
C ALA A 17 -16.05 -6.00 -8.80
N GLU A 18 -16.24 -7.22 -9.30
CA GLU A 18 -16.58 -7.48 -10.71
C GLU A 18 -17.76 -6.65 -11.23
N PRO A 19 -18.93 -6.58 -10.55
CA PRO A 19 -20.08 -5.81 -11.05
C PRO A 19 -19.78 -4.32 -11.22
N PHE A 20 -18.97 -3.75 -10.32
CA PHE A 20 -18.59 -2.34 -10.40
C PHE A 20 -17.59 -2.08 -11.53
N LEU A 21 -16.65 -3.01 -11.75
CA LEU A 21 -15.70 -2.94 -12.84
C LEU A 21 -16.38 -3.10 -14.20
N GLU A 22 -17.40 -3.97 -14.31
CA GLU A 22 -18.23 -4.13 -15.49
C GLU A 22 -19.08 -2.88 -15.76
N ASP A 23 -19.60 -2.22 -14.72
CA ASP A 23 -20.34 -0.97 -14.81
C ASP A 23 -19.45 0.26 -15.08
N GLY A 24 -18.15 0.08 -15.22
CA GLY A 24 -17.20 1.12 -15.63
C GLY A 24 -16.37 1.73 -14.48
N ALA A 25 -16.38 1.15 -13.28
CA ALA A 25 -15.41 1.53 -12.26
C ALA A 25 -13.99 1.26 -12.79
N PHE A 26 -13.13 2.26 -12.65
CA PHE A 26 -11.77 2.20 -13.19
C PHE A 26 -10.82 1.42 -12.27
N THR A 27 -10.98 1.57 -10.97
CA THR A 27 -10.02 1.09 -9.98
C THR A 27 -10.75 0.57 -8.74
N LEU A 28 -10.28 -0.55 -8.21
CA LEU A 28 -10.59 -1.04 -6.87
C LEU A 28 -9.64 -0.37 -5.88
N LEU A 29 -10.18 0.32 -4.90
CA LEU A 29 -9.41 0.87 -3.79
C LEU A 29 -9.36 -0.16 -2.66
N ILE A 30 -8.16 -0.51 -2.22
CA ILE A 30 -7.92 -1.37 -1.06
C ILE A 30 -7.49 -0.50 0.10
N ASP A 31 -8.28 -0.51 1.16
CA ASP A 31 -8.04 0.23 2.39
C ASP A 31 -6.83 -0.36 3.15
N HIS A 32 -6.07 0.50 3.80
CA HIS A 32 -4.92 0.11 4.60
C HIS A 32 -5.30 -0.85 5.75
N GLU A 33 -6.44 -0.62 6.40
CA GLU A 33 -6.93 -1.50 7.48
C GLU A 33 -7.20 -2.93 6.97
N GLU A 34 -7.67 -3.05 5.73
CA GLU A 34 -7.91 -4.35 5.10
C GLU A 34 -6.59 -5.10 4.87
N ILE A 35 -5.53 -4.40 4.50
CA ILE A 35 -4.21 -4.99 4.29
C ILE A 35 -3.62 -5.47 5.60
N GLU A 36 -3.69 -4.68 6.68
CA GLU A 36 -3.24 -5.08 8.01
C GLU A 36 -3.95 -6.37 8.50
N ILE A 37 -5.27 -6.45 8.30
CA ILE A 37 -6.05 -7.65 8.64
C ILE A 37 -5.58 -8.87 7.84
N GLN A 38 -5.22 -8.69 6.57
CA GLN A 38 -4.77 -9.78 5.70
C GLN A 38 -3.35 -10.25 6.04
N GLU A 39 -2.45 -9.37 6.41
CA GLU A 39 -1.10 -9.73 6.84
C GLU A 39 -1.13 -10.67 8.05
N ASP A 40 -2.03 -10.45 9.00
CA ASP A 40 -2.24 -11.31 10.16
C ASP A 40 -2.85 -12.67 9.79
N ALA A 41 -3.53 -12.79 8.66
CA ALA A 41 -4.23 -14.00 8.25
C ALA A 41 -3.33 -15.07 7.57
N ALA A 42 -2.04 -14.84 7.41
CA ALA A 42 -1.04 -15.74 6.80
C ALA A 42 -1.40 -16.21 5.36
N THR A 43 -2.23 -15.46 4.65
CA THR A 43 -2.60 -15.70 3.25
C THR A 43 -2.31 -14.45 2.43
N ASP A 44 -1.74 -14.60 1.24
CA ASP A 44 -1.47 -13.51 0.30
C ASP A 44 -2.75 -13.14 -0.50
N VAL A 45 -3.84 -12.85 0.22
CA VAL A 45 -5.14 -12.52 -0.38
C VAL A 45 -5.03 -11.30 -1.30
N ILE A 46 -4.30 -10.29 -0.87
CA ILE A 46 -4.14 -9.05 -1.65
C ILE A 46 -3.30 -9.30 -2.91
N GLY A 47 -2.25 -10.11 -2.81
CA GLY A 47 -1.47 -10.54 -3.97
C GLY A 47 -2.32 -11.30 -5.00
N GLU A 48 -3.18 -12.21 -4.54
CA GLU A 48 -4.13 -12.94 -5.41
C GLU A 48 -5.13 -11.98 -6.09
N VAL A 49 -5.64 -10.97 -5.38
CA VAL A 49 -6.54 -9.96 -5.95
C VAL A 49 -5.81 -9.13 -7.02
N VAL A 50 -4.59 -8.70 -6.75
CA VAL A 50 -3.76 -7.94 -7.70
C VAL A 50 -3.43 -8.78 -8.94
N GLU A 51 -3.13 -10.06 -8.76
CA GLU A 51 -2.87 -10.97 -9.88
C GLU A 51 -4.12 -11.19 -10.74
N ALA A 52 -5.28 -11.35 -10.12
CA ALA A 52 -6.53 -11.60 -10.83
C ALA A 52 -7.07 -10.37 -11.59
N LEU A 53 -7.02 -9.18 -10.98
CA LEU A 53 -7.58 -7.96 -11.55
C LEU A 53 -6.59 -7.16 -12.41
N GLY A 54 -5.29 -7.36 -12.20
CA GLY A 54 -4.22 -6.54 -12.75
C GLY A 54 -3.92 -5.33 -11.86
N LYS A 55 -2.64 -5.05 -11.63
CA LYS A 55 -2.19 -3.96 -10.74
C LYS A 55 -2.62 -2.57 -11.18
N GLU A 56 -2.89 -2.37 -12.47
CA GLU A 56 -3.42 -1.12 -13.02
C GLU A 56 -4.86 -0.82 -12.57
N ARG A 57 -5.58 -1.85 -12.14
CA ARG A 57 -6.96 -1.75 -11.64
C ARG A 57 -7.07 -1.73 -10.12
N VAL A 58 -5.94 -1.78 -9.42
CA VAL A 58 -5.90 -1.76 -7.96
C VAL A 58 -5.14 -0.53 -7.51
N ALA A 59 -5.64 0.15 -6.49
CA ALA A 59 -4.96 1.26 -5.82
C ALA A 59 -4.94 0.99 -4.31
N PHE A 60 -3.81 1.26 -3.69
CA PHE A 60 -3.59 1.05 -2.26
C PHE A 60 -3.73 2.37 -1.51
N GLU A 61 -4.55 2.37 -0.48
CA GLU A 61 -4.70 3.51 0.39
C GLU A 61 -3.52 3.60 1.36
N LEU A 62 -2.89 4.77 1.38
CA LEU A 62 -1.88 5.08 2.38
C LEU A 62 -2.54 5.73 3.60
N THR A 63 -2.04 5.42 4.77
CA THR A 63 -2.55 6.01 6.01
C THR A 63 -2.54 7.55 5.95
N SER A 64 -3.67 8.19 6.28
CA SER A 64 -3.87 9.64 6.11
C SER A 64 -3.64 10.47 7.38
N THR A 65 -3.32 9.85 8.52
CA THR A 65 -3.21 10.54 9.80
C THR A 65 -1.94 11.39 9.88
N LYS A 66 -2.10 12.64 10.30
CA LYS A 66 -0.99 13.60 10.47
C LYS A 66 0.08 13.11 11.46
N GLU A 67 -0.30 12.23 12.37
CA GLU A 67 0.56 11.68 13.42
C GLU A 67 1.43 10.53 12.93
N ALA A 68 1.16 10.01 11.73
CA ALA A 68 1.75 8.78 11.22
C ALA A 68 2.56 8.96 9.93
N GLN A 69 3.29 10.09 9.77
CA GLN A 69 4.14 10.29 8.58
C GLN A 69 5.14 9.16 8.37
N MET A 70 5.68 8.61 9.44
CA MET A 70 6.60 7.47 9.36
C MET A 70 5.87 6.19 8.97
N THR A 71 4.65 5.98 9.46
CA THR A 71 3.79 4.86 9.06
C THR A 71 3.39 4.99 7.59
N TRP A 72 2.98 6.16 7.16
CA TRP A 72 2.69 6.45 5.76
C TRP A 72 3.86 6.08 4.83
N TYR A 73 5.08 6.48 5.20
CA TYR A 73 6.28 6.20 4.43
C TYR A 73 6.63 4.70 4.44
N SER A 74 6.48 4.03 5.59
CA SER A 74 6.68 2.58 5.72
C SER A 74 5.72 1.82 4.81
N ASN A 75 4.42 2.16 4.86
CA ASN A 75 3.41 1.53 4.02
C ASN A 75 3.70 1.71 2.52
N LEU A 76 4.14 2.92 2.12
CA LEU A 76 4.56 3.16 0.74
C LEU A 76 5.72 2.25 0.32
N LEU A 77 6.71 2.06 1.17
CA LEU A 77 7.83 1.15 0.91
C LEU A 77 7.37 -0.30 0.82
N ASP A 78 6.46 -0.72 1.70
CA ASP A 78 5.91 -2.07 1.71
C ASP A 78 5.12 -2.34 0.43
N TYR A 79 4.23 -1.43 0.02
CA TYR A 79 3.48 -1.57 -1.24
C TYR A 79 4.39 -1.60 -2.47
N PHE A 80 5.41 -0.75 -2.52
CA PHE A 80 6.38 -0.77 -3.61
C PHE A 80 7.24 -2.03 -3.61
N SER A 81 7.52 -2.59 -2.44
CA SER A 81 8.24 -3.86 -2.32
C SER A 81 7.41 -5.06 -2.77
N MET A 82 6.12 -5.09 -2.40
CA MET A 82 5.21 -6.20 -2.71
C MET A 82 4.69 -6.15 -4.15
N PHE A 83 4.32 -4.97 -4.65
CA PHE A 83 3.56 -4.83 -5.90
C PHE A 83 4.32 -4.10 -7.00
N GLY A 84 5.53 -3.61 -6.72
CA GLY A 84 6.36 -2.87 -7.66
C GLY A 84 6.17 -1.36 -7.57
N THR A 85 7.18 -0.63 -8.05
CA THR A 85 7.23 0.84 -7.96
C THR A 85 6.21 1.55 -8.84
N ASP A 86 5.53 0.83 -9.72
CA ASP A 86 4.49 1.32 -10.62
C ASP A 86 3.06 1.03 -10.10
N CYS A 87 2.90 0.44 -8.91
CA CYS A 87 1.58 0.26 -8.30
C CYS A 87 0.91 1.62 -7.99
N ASN A 88 -0.41 1.64 -8.01
CA ASN A 88 -1.17 2.85 -7.71
C ASN A 88 -1.31 3.02 -6.20
N VAL A 89 -1.03 4.20 -5.72
CA VAL A 89 -1.22 4.59 -4.31
C VAL A 89 -2.10 5.83 -4.22
N THR A 90 -2.88 5.91 -3.16
CA THR A 90 -3.79 7.04 -2.88
C THR A 90 -3.45 7.71 -1.54
N ASN A 91 -4.17 8.77 -1.20
CA ASN A 91 -3.91 9.58 0.00
C ASN A 91 -2.50 10.20 0.02
N VAL A 92 -2.00 10.59 -1.14
CA VAL A 92 -0.74 11.31 -1.28
C VAL A 92 -1.00 12.81 -1.29
N MET A 93 -0.53 13.51 -0.27
CA MET A 93 -0.60 14.98 -0.22
C MET A 93 0.46 15.59 -1.17
N PRO A 94 0.23 16.81 -1.70
CA PRO A 94 1.22 17.46 -2.58
C PRO A 94 2.63 17.54 -2.00
N SER A 95 2.74 17.76 -0.69
CA SER A 95 4.04 17.76 0.02
C SER A 95 4.73 16.39 0.10
N GLN A 96 4.00 15.31 -0.13
CA GLN A 96 4.50 13.93 -0.06
C GLN A 96 4.95 13.40 -1.43
N VAL A 97 4.58 14.07 -2.53
CA VAL A 97 4.99 13.67 -3.88
C VAL A 97 6.51 13.57 -4.02
N MET A 98 7.23 14.46 -3.36
CA MET A 98 8.69 14.44 -3.33
C MET A 98 9.30 13.19 -2.68
N PHE A 99 8.52 12.39 -1.95
CA PHE A 99 8.94 11.10 -1.40
C PHE A 99 8.50 9.92 -2.29
N VAL A 100 7.34 10.03 -2.93
CA VAL A 100 6.81 8.99 -3.81
C VAL A 100 7.60 8.91 -5.10
N ASP A 101 7.83 10.04 -5.74
CA ASP A 101 8.40 10.11 -7.08
C ASP A 101 9.83 9.53 -7.15
N PRO A 102 10.77 9.92 -6.26
CA PRO A 102 12.10 9.30 -6.27
C PRO A 102 12.08 7.78 -6.07
N LEU A 103 11.19 7.27 -5.21
CA LEU A 103 11.07 5.84 -4.97
C LEU A 103 10.64 5.07 -6.22
N ARG A 104 9.77 5.66 -7.07
CA ARG A 104 9.36 5.05 -8.33
C ARG A 104 10.53 4.86 -9.29
N TYR A 105 11.52 5.73 -9.23
CA TYR A 105 12.75 5.63 -10.02
C TYR A 105 13.87 4.83 -9.36
N GLY A 106 13.56 4.14 -8.25
CA GLY A 106 14.54 3.33 -7.51
C GLY A 106 15.49 4.17 -6.65
N GLU A 107 15.25 5.47 -6.52
CA GLU A 107 15.98 6.31 -5.58
C GLU A 107 15.40 6.11 -4.19
N ARG A 108 16.27 5.76 -3.25
CA ARG A 108 15.90 5.63 -1.84
C ARG A 108 16.48 6.81 -1.06
N PRO A 109 15.71 7.89 -0.82
CA PRO A 109 16.21 9.03 -0.05
C PRO A 109 16.77 8.63 1.30
N ALA A 110 16.18 7.59 1.91
CA ALA A 110 16.65 7.01 3.17
C ALA A 110 18.07 6.40 3.03
N ASP A 111 18.34 5.69 1.94
CA ASP A 111 19.65 5.07 1.72
C ASP A 111 20.74 6.14 1.52
N ILE A 112 20.44 7.20 0.80
CA ILE A 112 21.33 8.34 0.61
C ILE A 112 21.57 9.04 1.96
N LEU A 113 20.50 9.27 2.71
CA LEU A 113 20.56 9.90 4.01
C LEU A 113 21.38 9.06 5.00
N PHE A 114 21.14 7.74 5.05
CA PHE A 114 21.85 6.82 5.95
C PHE A 114 23.29 6.57 5.53
N LYS A 115 23.61 6.61 4.23
CA LYS A 115 24.99 6.58 3.77
C LYS A 115 25.76 7.83 4.19
N ARG A 116 25.11 8.98 4.16
CA ARG A 116 25.71 10.27 4.49
C ARG A 116 25.79 10.53 6.00
N TYR A 117 24.82 9.98 6.73
CA TYR A 117 24.65 10.16 8.17
C TYR A 117 24.35 8.83 8.85
N PRO A 118 25.36 7.94 8.97
CA PRO A 118 25.17 6.59 9.52
C PRO A 118 24.66 6.58 10.97
N GLU A 119 24.89 7.66 11.72
CA GLU A 119 24.36 7.83 13.08
C GLU A 119 22.84 7.86 13.15
N LEU A 120 22.15 8.24 12.08
CA LEU A 120 20.67 8.24 12.03
C LEU A 120 20.08 6.83 12.01
N VAL A 121 20.81 5.83 11.55
CA VAL A 121 20.38 4.41 11.60
C VAL A 121 20.23 3.95 13.04
N ASN A 122 21.15 4.37 13.91
CA ASN A 122 21.17 3.97 15.31
C ASN A 122 20.16 4.74 16.18
N ALA A 123 19.64 5.88 15.70
CA ALA A 123 18.64 6.68 16.43
C ALA A 123 17.26 6.00 16.46
N ARG A 124 16.97 5.05 15.56
CA ARG A 124 15.72 4.28 15.52
C ARG A 124 15.60 3.24 16.64
N HIS A 125 16.69 2.88 17.30
CA HIS A 125 16.72 1.81 18.32
C HIS A 125 16.84 2.36 19.75
N LYS A 126 16.69 3.65 19.90
CA LYS A 126 16.61 4.31 21.21
C LYS A 126 15.21 4.83 21.46
#